data_cd6db4752516daf2c385bc76ed261193
#
_entry.id   cd6db4752516daf2c385bc76ed261193
#
_cell.length_a   1.000
_cell.length_b   1.000
_cell.length_c   1.000
_cell.angle_alpha   90.00
_cell.angle_beta   90.00
_cell.angle_gamma   90.00
#
_symmetry.space_group_name_H-M   'P 1'
#
loop_
_entity.id
_entity.type
_entity.pdbx_description
1 polymer ?
#
loop_
_entity_poly.entity_id
_entity_poly.type
_entity_poly.pdbx_seq_one_letter_code
_entity_poly.pdbx_strand_id
1 'polypeptide(L)'
;MFRDTFETRFTYLNGFMRNVSRFKTRPAMTDPLSGRRWTYEELNIEGNRLAHALRASGVGKNDVVMFTLLNSPEFVFCYLAAHKVGAIACPVNYRQGAGEIALVIDDSCPK
;
A
#
# COMPACT_ATOMS: atom_id res chain seq x y z
N MET A 1 -14.58 -3.05 -23.98
CA MET A 1 -15.53 -3.49 -22.96
C MET A 1 -14.92 -4.49 -21.98
N PHE A 2 -14.51 -5.66 -22.43
CA PHE A 2 -13.86 -6.65 -21.56
C PHE A 2 -12.57 -6.10 -20.93
N ARG A 3 -11.72 -5.50 -21.74
CA ARG A 3 -10.44 -4.92 -21.30
C ARG A 3 -10.67 -3.84 -20.24
N ASP A 4 -11.55 -2.90 -20.50
CA ASP A 4 -11.82 -1.80 -19.56
C ASP A 4 -12.38 -2.33 -18.24
N THR A 5 -13.30 -3.29 -18.30
CA THR A 5 -13.85 -3.92 -17.11
C THR A 5 -12.77 -4.66 -16.33
N PHE A 6 -11.92 -5.42 -17.03
CA PHE A 6 -10.87 -6.19 -16.40
C PHE A 6 -9.82 -5.27 -15.78
N GLU A 7 -9.33 -4.28 -16.52
CA GLU A 7 -8.29 -3.37 -16.04
C GLU A 7 -8.76 -2.46 -14.90
N THR A 8 -10.04 -2.11 -14.85
CA THR A 8 -10.55 -1.19 -13.82
C THR A 8 -11.19 -1.87 -12.63
N ARG A 9 -11.86 -3.01 -12.82
CA ARG A 9 -12.64 -3.67 -11.76
C ARG A 9 -11.91 -4.80 -11.06
N PHE A 10 -10.93 -5.39 -11.70
CA PHE A 10 -10.17 -6.52 -11.16
C PHE A 10 -8.77 -6.12 -10.67
N THR A 11 -8.63 -4.89 -10.20
CA THR A 11 -7.41 -4.47 -9.53
C THR A 11 -7.38 -4.95 -8.08
N TYR A 12 -6.19 -5.05 -7.54
CA TYR A 12 -5.98 -5.40 -6.13
C TYR A 12 -6.75 -4.46 -5.19
N LEU A 13 -6.67 -3.16 -5.44
CA LEU A 13 -7.36 -2.15 -4.62
C LEU A 13 -8.88 -2.33 -4.67
N ASN A 14 -9.43 -2.54 -5.85
CA ASN A 14 -10.88 -2.72 -5.98
C ASN A 14 -11.34 -4.02 -5.30
N GLY A 15 -10.54 -5.08 -5.34
CA GLY A 15 -10.79 -6.30 -4.58
C GLY A 15 -10.82 -6.05 -3.08
N PHE A 16 -9.85 -5.31 -2.58
CA PHE A 16 -9.81 -4.91 -1.18
C PHE A 16 -11.02 -4.07 -0.79
N MET A 17 -11.40 -3.08 -1.59
CA MET A 17 -12.55 -2.22 -1.30
C MET A 17 -13.87 -2.99 -1.30
N ARG A 18 -14.02 -3.98 -2.17
CA ARG A 18 -15.18 -4.89 -2.12
C ARG A 18 -15.23 -5.65 -0.79
N ASN A 19 -14.08 -6.13 -0.31
CA ASN A 19 -14.00 -6.82 0.97
C ASN A 19 -14.30 -5.89 2.15
N VAL A 20 -13.86 -4.64 2.09
CA VAL A 20 -14.22 -3.63 3.10
C VAL A 20 -15.73 -3.46 3.17
N SER A 21 -16.40 -3.38 2.03
CA SER A 21 -17.86 -3.27 1.97
C SER A 21 -18.58 -4.51 2.50
N ARG A 22 -18.11 -5.70 2.13
CA ARG A 22 -18.77 -6.97 2.46
C ARG A 22 -18.46 -7.48 3.86
N PHE A 23 -17.26 -7.26 4.35
CA PHE A 23 -16.74 -7.84 5.58
C PHE A 23 -16.23 -6.80 6.58
N LYS A 24 -16.86 -5.66 6.59
CA LYS A 24 -16.48 -4.45 7.30
C LYS A 24 -15.92 -4.68 8.71
N THR A 25 -16.63 -5.47 9.51
CA THR A 25 -16.31 -5.73 10.91
C THR A 25 -15.50 -7.00 11.15
N ARG A 26 -15.17 -7.73 10.10
CA ARG A 26 -14.36 -8.96 10.23
C ARG A 26 -12.88 -8.62 10.32
N PRO A 27 -12.10 -9.44 11.03
CA PRO A 27 -10.64 -9.27 11.07
C PRO A 27 -10.03 -9.38 9.67
N ALA A 28 -9.19 -8.42 9.32
CA ALA A 28 -8.44 -8.42 8.06
C ALA A 28 -6.96 -8.69 8.29
N MET A 29 -6.42 -8.25 9.42
CA MET A 29 -5.01 -8.40 9.72
C MET A 29 -4.81 -8.50 11.23
N THR A 30 -3.86 -9.35 11.62
CA THR A 30 -3.43 -9.48 13.01
C THR A 30 -1.91 -9.41 13.05
N ASP A 31 -1.38 -8.61 13.96
CA ASP A 31 0.05 -8.60 14.26
C ASP A 31 0.32 -9.52 15.45
N PRO A 32 0.98 -10.67 15.23
CA PRO A 32 1.19 -11.63 16.31
C PRO A 32 2.18 -11.13 17.37
N LEU A 33 3.04 -10.18 17.06
CA LEU A 33 4.02 -9.65 18.00
C LEU A 33 3.38 -8.70 19.02
N SER A 34 2.52 -7.81 18.57
CA SER A 34 1.85 -6.85 19.45
C SER A 34 0.46 -7.29 19.89
N GLY A 35 -0.11 -8.29 19.24
CA GLY A 35 -1.49 -8.73 19.46
C GLY A 35 -2.54 -7.78 18.87
N ARG A 36 -2.12 -6.74 18.16
CA ARG A 36 -3.04 -5.79 17.53
C ARG A 36 -3.75 -6.42 16.35
N ARG A 37 -5.01 -6.06 16.20
CA ARG A 37 -5.88 -6.52 15.12
C ARG A 37 -6.53 -5.34 14.43
N TRP A 38 -6.78 -5.51 13.14
CA TRP A 38 -7.52 -4.54 12.33
C TRP A 38 -8.63 -5.26 11.61
N THR A 39 -9.84 -4.71 11.71
CA THR A 39 -10.94 -5.11 10.81
C THR A 39 -10.67 -4.56 9.41
N TYR A 40 -11.43 -5.00 8.44
CA TYR A 40 -11.32 -4.44 7.07
C TYR A 40 -11.56 -2.92 7.08
N GLU A 41 -12.53 -2.45 7.86
CA GLU A 41 -12.79 -1.01 7.97
C GLU A 41 -11.62 -0.25 8.61
N GLU A 42 -11.09 -0.77 9.71
CA GLU A 42 -9.96 -0.15 10.40
C GLU A 42 -8.70 -0.11 9.53
N LEU A 43 -8.44 -1.21 8.81
CA LEU A 43 -7.32 -1.27 7.88
C LEU A 43 -7.50 -0.25 6.74
N ASN A 44 -8.71 -0.10 6.25
CA ASN A 44 -9.03 0.91 5.24
C ASN A 44 -8.81 2.34 5.76
N ILE A 45 -9.18 2.60 7.00
CA ILE A 45 -8.95 3.91 7.64
C ILE A 45 -7.46 4.22 7.73
N GLU A 46 -6.64 3.27 8.15
CA GLU A 46 -5.19 3.46 8.20
C GLU A 46 -4.59 3.72 6.82
N GLY A 47 -5.01 2.96 5.82
CA GLY A 47 -4.61 3.18 4.44
C GLY A 47 -5.01 4.57 3.93
N ASN A 48 -6.21 5.03 4.27
CA ASN A 48 -6.69 6.36 3.90
C ASN A 48 -5.87 7.47 4.56
N ARG A 49 -5.55 7.33 5.83
CA ARG A 49 -4.71 8.32 6.56
C ARG A 49 -3.37 8.51 5.87
N LEU A 50 -2.70 7.41 5.58
CA LEU A 50 -1.39 7.48 4.92
C LEU A 50 -1.53 7.97 3.48
N ALA A 51 -2.58 7.59 2.77
CA ALA A 51 -2.85 8.08 1.42
C ALA A 51 -3.03 9.60 1.40
N HIS A 52 -3.75 10.16 2.37
CA HIS A 52 -3.89 11.61 2.49
C HIS A 52 -2.54 12.30 2.77
N ALA A 53 -1.71 11.70 3.62
CA ALA A 53 -0.37 12.23 3.90
C ALA A 53 0.52 12.20 2.64
N LEU A 54 0.50 11.11 1.88
CA LEU A 54 1.24 11.00 0.63
C LEU A 54 0.79 12.06 -0.38
N ARG A 55 -0.51 12.22 -0.53
CA ARG A 55 -1.07 13.25 -1.43
C ARG A 55 -0.67 14.66 -1.01
N ALA A 56 -0.73 14.96 0.28
CA ALA A 56 -0.29 16.24 0.82
C ALA A 56 1.19 16.50 0.58
N SER A 57 2.01 15.46 0.48
CA SER A 57 3.44 15.52 0.14
C SER A 57 3.70 15.60 -1.36
N GLY A 58 2.67 15.66 -2.18
CA GLY A 58 2.79 15.79 -3.63
C GLY A 58 2.87 14.47 -4.40
N VAL A 59 2.62 13.34 -3.76
CA VAL A 59 2.60 12.03 -4.43
C VAL A 59 1.27 11.83 -5.14
N GLY A 60 1.31 11.42 -6.39
CA GLY A 60 0.14 11.19 -7.21
C GLY A 60 0.28 9.97 -8.12
N LYS A 61 -0.60 9.92 -9.11
CA LYS A 61 -0.66 8.81 -10.07
C LYS A 61 0.67 8.58 -10.77
N ASN A 62 1.09 7.33 -10.84
CA ASN A 62 2.33 6.86 -11.46
C ASN A 62 3.63 7.30 -10.76
N ASP A 63 3.55 8.05 -9.67
CA ASP A 63 4.72 8.30 -8.84
C ASP A 63 5.15 7.01 -8.14
N VAL A 64 6.45 6.86 -7.89
CA VAL A 64 6.97 5.70 -7.18
C VAL A 64 7.12 6.05 -5.70
N VAL A 65 6.53 5.24 -4.83
CA VAL A 65 6.68 5.32 -3.38
C VAL A 65 7.56 4.17 -2.94
N MET A 66 8.80 4.48 -2.57
CA MET A 66 9.74 3.49 -2.08
C MET A 66 9.70 3.43 -0.56
N PHE A 67 9.68 2.24 -0.03
CA PHE A 67 9.75 2.03 1.42
C PHE A 67 10.54 0.79 1.76
N THR A 68 11.23 0.85 2.89
CA THR A 68 11.98 -0.28 3.42
C THR A 68 11.58 -0.44 4.88
N LEU A 69 10.90 -1.53 5.17
CA LEU A 69 10.33 -1.83 6.48
C LEU A 69 10.50 -3.31 6.78
N LEU A 70 10.55 -3.63 8.06
CA LEU A 70 10.36 -5.00 8.50
C LEU A 70 8.92 -5.43 8.19
N ASN A 71 8.68 -6.73 8.18
CA ASN A 71 7.33 -7.26 8.09
C ASN A 71 6.52 -6.76 9.30
N SER A 72 5.62 -5.83 9.04
CA SER A 72 4.90 -5.09 10.06
C SER A 72 3.56 -4.61 9.51
N PRO A 73 2.61 -4.20 10.38
CA PRO A 73 1.37 -3.58 9.93
C PRO A 73 1.60 -2.38 9.01
N GLU A 74 2.60 -1.58 9.31
CA GLU A 74 2.96 -0.38 8.54
C GLU A 74 3.34 -0.70 7.09
N PHE A 75 3.92 -1.88 6.84
CA PHE A 75 4.21 -2.35 5.50
C PHE A 75 2.94 -2.47 4.66
N VAL A 76 1.88 -3.03 5.24
CA VAL A 76 0.57 -3.16 4.59
C VAL A 76 -0.06 -1.79 4.38
N PHE A 77 0.04 -0.89 5.35
CA PHE A 77 -0.47 0.47 5.23
C PHE A 77 0.18 1.22 4.07
N CYS A 78 1.50 1.08 3.91
CA CYS A 78 2.22 1.70 2.79
C CYS A 78 1.75 1.17 1.43
N TYR A 79 1.54 -0.12 1.30
CA TYR A 79 1.00 -0.72 0.09
C TYR A 79 -0.38 -0.16 -0.27
N LEU A 80 -1.29 -0.20 0.69
CA LEU A 80 -2.65 0.29 0.48
C LEU A 80 -2.65 1.78 0.14
N ALA A 81 -1.88 2.58 0.86
CA ALA A 81 -1.82 4.01 0.64
C ALA A 81 -1.28 4.36 -0.76
N ALA A 82 -0.22 3.71 -1.18
CA ALA A 82 0.34 3.90 -2.52
C ALA A 82 -0.71 3.59 -3.59
N HIS A 83 -1.39 2.45 -3.48
CA HIS A 83 -2.43 2.07 -4.42
C HIS A 83 -3.61 3.05 -4.42
N LYS A 84 -4.00 3.55 -3.25
CA LYS A 84 -5.13 4.51 -3.12
C LYS A 84 -4.87 5.84 -3.83
N VAL A 85 -3.63 6.29 -3.87
CA VAL A 85 -3.27 7.53 -4.60
C VAL A 85 -2.90 7.27 -6.07
N GLY A 86 -2.95 6.02 -6.52
CA GLY A 86 -2.58 5.64 -7.88
C GLY A 86 -1.08 5.58 -8.11
N ALA A 87 -0.29 5.56 -7.04
CA ALA A 87 1.16 5.46 -7.11
C ALA A 87 1.62 4.01 -7.27
N ILE A 88 2.88 3.84 -7.53
CA ILE A 88 3.54 2.54 -7.65
C ILE A 88 4.24 2.24 -6.33
N ALA A 89 3.84 1.16 -5.66
CA ALA A 89 4.51 0.71 -4.45
C ALA A 89 5.82 0.01 -4.82
N CYS A 90 6.92 0.44 -4.22
CA CYS A 90 8.25 -0.13 -4.45
C CYS A 90 8.88 -0.53 -3.12
N PRO A 91 8.50 -1.68 -2.56
CA PRO A 91 9.12 -2.17 -1.34
C PRO A 91 10.55 -2.64 -1.62
N VAL A 92 11.46 -2.27 -0.74
CA VAL A 92 12.87 -2.65 -0.83
C VAL A 92 13.22 -3.48 0.41
N ASN A 93 14.02 -4.51 0.20
CA ASN A 93 14.45 -5.37 1.29
C ASN A 93 15.33 -4.58 2.27
N TYR A 94 14.95 -4.57 3.55
CA TYR A 94 15.68 -3.86 4.60
C TYR A 94 17.11 -4.38 4.83
N ARG A 95 17.40 -5.59 4.33
CA ARG A 95 18.74 -6.19 4.42
C ARG A 95 19.69 -5.71 3.34
N GLN A 96 19.21 -4.98 2.34
CA GLN A 96 20.07 -4.45 1.29
C GLN A 96 20.96 -3.34 1.81
N GLY A 97 22.21 -3.33 1.34
CA GLY A 97 23.17 -2.27 1.66
C GLY A 97 22.89 -0.97 0.92
N ALA A 98 23.55 0.09 1.34
CA ALA A 98 23.38 1.42 0.77
C ALA A 98 23.61 1.47 -0.74
N GLY A 99 24.61 0.74 -1.26
CA GLY A 99 24.89 0.67 -2.68
C GLY A 99 23.77 0.02 -3.49
N GLU A 100 23.18 -1.05 -2.96
CA GLU A 100 22.07 -1.76 -3.61
C GLU A 100 20.81 -0.89 -3.61
N ILE A 101 20.52 -0.20 -2.51
CA ILE A 101 19.40 0.72 -2.41
C ILE A 101 19.57 1.89 -3.38
N ALA A 102 20.78 2.42 -3.51
CA ALA A 102 21.07 3.48 -4.46
C ALA A 102 20.74 3.09 -5.90
N LEU A 103 21.05 1.84 -6.29
CA LEU A 103 20.70 1.32 -7.62
C LEU A 103 19.19 1.30 -7.84
N VAL A 104 18.43 0.89 -6.84
CA VAL A 104 16.95 0.88 -6.91
C VAL A 104 16.41 2.30 -7.01
N ILE A 105 16.97 3.25 -6.27
CA ILE A 105 16.57 4.66 -6.32
C ILE A 105 16.84 5.23 -7.73
N ASP A 106 18.01 4.98 -8.28
CA ASP A 106 18.38 5.48 -9.60
C ASP A 106 17.48 4.91 -10.70
N ASP A 107 17.11 3.64 -10.61
CA ASP A 107 16.26 2.97 -11.58
C ASP A 107 14.80 3.37 -11.47
N SER A 108 14.27 3.43 -10.25
CA SER A 108 12.83 3.65 -9.99
C SER A 108 12.44 5.12 -9.86
N CYS A 109 13.37 6.01 -9.59
CA CYS A 109 13.15 7.45 -9.39
C CYS A 109 12.00 7.73 -8.42
N PRO A 110 12.07 7.27 -7.16
CA PRO A 110 11.00 7.49 -6.19
C PRO A 110 10.84 8.96 -5.85
N LYS A 111 9.62 9.31 -5.52
CA LYS A 111 9.27 10.69 -5.17
C LYS A 111 9.40 11.02 -3.67
#